data_6af1ade95dcae4d7b45f26e33a11c8c8
#
_entry.id   6af1ade95dcae4d7b45f26e33a11c8c8
#
_cell.length_a   1.000
_cell.length_b   1.000
_cell.length_c   1.000
_cell.angle_alpha   90.00
_cell.angle_beta   90.00
_cell.angle_gamma   90.00
#
_symmetry.space_group_name_H-M   'P 1'
#
loop_
_entity.id
_entity.type
_entity.pdbx_description
1 polymer ?
#
loop_
_entity_poly.entity_id
_entity_poly.type
_entity_poly.pdbx_seq_one_letter_code
_entity_poly.pdbx_strand_id
1 'polypeptide(L)'
;VLRPGESVRADGKYQYKYHIDGKPHFVYSWKLEPTDKLPKGKKPCLSLRELEKQVNTDLELLVNIVDGQMTVCELVDRYLKTKTGVRQSTKQGYVTVQRLLAKETFAKKTIRSVKTSDAKLFLIKLQQEDGKSYSSIHTIRGVLRPAFQMAVDDDILVKNSFGFQLAGVLVNDAVTREAITKDQMRKFLKFVHDDVVYCKYYEVVYILFHTGMRISEFCGLTLK
;
A
#
# COMPACT_ATOMS: atom_id res chain seq x y z
N VAL A 1 -1.92 -47.79 -2.64
CA VAL A 1 -0.70 -47.48 -3.38
C VAL A 1 -0.16 -46.15 -2.84
N LEU A 2 1.12 -46.08 -2.50
CA LEU A 2 1.81 -44.88 -2.03
C LEU A 2 2.04 -43.92 -3.24
N ARG A 3 1.94 -42.63 -2.97
CA ARG A 3 2.21 -41.56 -3.95
C ARG A 3 3.68 -41.12 -3.89
N PRO A 4 4.17 -40.38 -4.90
CA PRO A 4 5.50 -39.77 -4.84
C PRO A 4 5.66 -38.90 -3.57
N GLY A 5 6.75 -39.10 -2.81
CA GLY A 5 6.99 -38.44 -1.53
C GLY A 5 6.42 -39.17 -0.30
N GLU A 6 5.47 -40.10 -0.49
CA GLU A 6 4.97 -40.96 0.59
C GLU A 6 5.87 -42.19 0.80
N SER A 7 6.12 -42.56 2.02
CA SER A 7 6.83 -43.79 2.40
C SER A 7 6.33 -44.36 3.73
N VAL A 8 6.65 -45.63 4.01
CA VAL A 8 6.34 -46.26 5.29
C VAL A 8 7.65 -46.47 6.04
N ARG A 9 7.69 -46.06 7.29
CA ARG A 9 8.82 -46.24 8.18
C ARG A 9 8.81 -47.65 8.83
N ALA A 10 9.94 -48.06 9.35
CA ALA A 10 10.09 -49.32 10.06
C ALA A 10 9.16 -49.43 11.28
N ASP A 11 8.75 -48.30 11.89
CA ASP A 11 7.82 -48.26 13.02
C ASP A 11 6.33 -48.35 12.58
N GLY A 12 6.05 -48.53 11.28
CA GLY A 12 4.72 -48.64 10.73
C GLY A 12 4.00 -47.31 10.49
N LYS A 13 4.66 -46.17 10.74
CA LYS A 13 4.10 -44.85 10.40
C LYS A 13 4.26 -44.55 8.93
N TYR A 14 3.26 -43.91 8.37
CA TYR A 14 3.37 -43.28 7.07
C TYR A 14 4.11 -41.96 7.21
N GLN A 15 4.96 -41.62 6.23
CA GLN A 15 5.77 -40.41 6.16
C GLN A 15 5.58 -39.77 4.81
N TYR A 16 5.42 -38.44 4.79
CA TYR A 16 5.46 -37.63 3.59
C TYR A 16 6.64 -36.65 3.66
N LYS A 17 7.48 -36.65 2.62
CA LYS A 17 8.67 -35.80 2.49
C LYS A 17 8.34 -34.65 1.56
N TYR A 18 8.60 -33.43 1.98
CA TYR A 18 8.50 -32.21 1.19
C TYR A 18 9.73 -31.32 1.42
N HIS A 19 9.91 -30.28 0.60
CA HIS A 19 11.07 -29.40 0.70
C HIS A 19 10.60 -27.94 0.88
N ILE A 20 11.28 -27.21 1.79
CA ILE A 20 11.17 -25.76 1.95
C ILE A 20 12.58 -25.19 1.84
N ASP A 21 12.82 -24.23 0.96
CA ASP A 21 14.12 -23.60 0.71
C ASP A 21 15.25 -24.63 0.49
N GLY A 22 14.95 -25.70 -0.25
CA GLY A 22 15.89 -26.78 -0.53
C GLY A 22 16.15 -27.74 0.63
N LYS A 23 15.57 -27.52 1.82
CA LYS A 23 15.71 -28.39 3.00
C LYS A 23 14.55 -29.38 3.08
N PRO A 24 14.82 -30.67 3.36
CA PRO A 24 13.78 -31.67 3.49
C PRO A 24 13.05 -31.54 4.83
N HIS A 25 11.72 -31.56 4.76
CA HIS A 25 10.83 -31.62 5.90
C HIS A 25 9.97 -32.88 5.82
N PHE A 26 9.46 -33.33 6.95
CA PHE A 26 8.69 -34.56 7.03
C PHE A 26 7.48 -34.39 7.93
N VAL A 27 6.35 -34.96 7.51
CA VAL A 27 5.17 -35.15 8.34
C VAL A 27 4.88 -36.64 8.48
N TYR A 28 4.28 -37.02 9.60
CA TYR A 28 4.06 -38.41 9.95
C TYR A 28 2.64 -38.66 10.41
N SER A 29 2.05 -39.80 10.00
CA SER A 29 0.75 -40.25 10.48
C SER A 29 0.71 -41.77 10.64
N TRP A 30 -0.18 -42.25 11.52
CA TRP A 30 -0.51 -43.64 11.63
C TRP A 30 -1.55 -44.12 10.63
N LYS A 31 -2.14 -43.21 9.88
CA LYS A 31 -3.16 -43.46 8.87
C LYS A 31 -2.72 -42.88 7.54
N LEU A 32 -2.89 -43.64 6.45
CA LEU A 32 -2.63 -43.12 5.10
C LEU A 32 -3.83 -42.32 4.61
N GLU A 33 -5.03 -42.87 4.77
CA GLU A 33 -6.29 -42.25 4.36
C GLU A 33 -7.20 -41.95 5.55
N PRO A 34 -8.17 -41.02 5.41
CA PRO A 34 -9.12 -40.70 6.46
C PRO A 34 -9.93 -41.93 6.93
N THR A 35 -10.19 -42.86 6.03
CA THR A 35 -10.96 -44.10 6.26
C THR A 35 -10.19 -45.18 6.98
N ASP A 36 -8.85 -45.09 7.07
CA ASP A 36 -8.02 -46.10 7.70
C ASP A 36 -8.30 -46.21 9.20
N LYS A 37 -8.31 -47.44 9.71
CA LYS A 37 -8.44 -47.71 11.13
C LYS A 37 -7.13 -47.37 11.86
N LEU A 38 -7.27 -46.67 12.98
CA LEU A 38 -6.13 -46.35 13.84
C LEU A 38 -5.62 -47.61 14.53
N PRO A 39 -4.30 -47.85 14.60
CA PRO A 39 -3.73 -48.98 15.37
C PRO A 39 -4.12 -48.87 16.86
N LYS A 40 -4.39 -50.02 17.49
CA LYS A 40 -4.76 -50.07 18.91
C LYS A 40 -3.74 -49.36 19.79
N GLY A 41 -4.21 -48.52 20.71
CA GLY A 41 -3.38 -47.80 21.67
C GLY A 41 -2.75 -46.51 21.15
N LYS A 42 -3.11 -46.03 19.94
CA LYS A 42 -2.64 -44.73 19.40
C LYS A 42 -3.70 -43.66 19.57
N LYS A 43 -3.23 -42.42 19.78
CA LYS A 43 -4.14 -41.25 19.87
C LYS A 43 -4.72 -40.91 18.48
N PRO A 44 -5.93 -40.38 18.41
CA PRO A 44 -6.53 -39.88 17.15
C PRO A 44 -5.58 -38.92 16.45
N CYS A 45 -5.37 -39.12 15.14
CA CYS A 45 -4.52 -38.27 14.31
C CYS A 45 -5.18 -38.12 12.93
N LEU A 46 -4.84 -37.03 12.24
CA LEU A 46 -5.18 -36.84 10.83
C LEU A 46 -4.45 -37.90 9.97
N SER A 47 -5.04 -38.27 8.84
CA SER A 47 -4.39 -39.13 7.87
C SER A 47 -3.20 -38.41 7.20
N LEU A 48 -2.27 -39.17 6.63
CA LEU A 48 -1.12 -38.58 5.94
C LEU A 48 -1.57 -37.68 4.78
N ARG A 49 -2.59 -38.09 4.03
CA ARG A 49 -3.13 -37.33 2.89
C ARG A 49 -3.87 -36.06 3.27
N GLU A 50 -4.46 -35.99 4.46
CA GLU A 50 -4.99 -34.74 5.01
C GLU A 50 -3.86 -33.82 5.42
N LEU A 51 -2.82 -34.33 6.05
CA LEU A 51 -1.61 -33.56 6.38
C LEU A 51 -0.88 -33.08 5.13
N GLU A 52 -0.79 -33.91 4.07
CA GLU A 52 -0.24 -33.53 2.76
C GLU A 52 -1.01 -32.35 2.15
N LYS A 53 -2.36 -32.40 2.17
CA LYS A 53 -3.18 -31.26 1.71
C LYS A 53 -2.93 -30.00 2.50
N GLN A 54 -2.84 -30.12 3.85
CA GLN A 54 -2.52 -28.96 4.71
C GLN A 54 -1.14 -28.40 4.37
N VAL A 55 -0.12 -29.26 4.27
CA VAL A 55 1.23 -28.85 3.91
C VAL A 55 1.28 -28.17 2.54
N ASN A 56 0.61 -28.71 1.54
CA ASN A 56 0.58 -28.10 0.19
C ASN A 56 -0.15 -26.76 0.20
N THR A 57 -1.26 -26.63 0.92
CA THR A 57 -1.94 -25.36 1.13
C THR A 57 -1.04 -24.37 1.89
N ASP A 58 -0.35 -24.82 2.92
CA ASP A 58 0.61 -24.02 3.68
C ASP A 58 1.84 -23.65 2.83
N LEU A 59 2.30 -24.52 1.93
CA LEU A 59 3.39 -24.23 0.99
C LEU A 59 2.97 -23.22 -0.08
N GLU A 60 1.76 -23.33 -0.63
CA GLU A 60 1.18 -22.32 -1.51
C GLU A 60 1.05 -20.97 -0.78
N LEU A 61 0.64 -21.00 0.49
CA LEU A 61 0.65 -19.83 1.36
C LEU A 61 2.07 -19.37 1.71
N LEU A 62 3.06 -20.29 1.85
CA LEU A 62 4.46 -19.98 2.18
C LEU A 62 5.23 -19.37 1.00
N VAL A 63 4.97 -19.77 -0.24
CA VAL A 63 5.49 -19.05 -1.43
C VAL A 63 5.07 -17.58 -1.37
N ASN A 64 3.87 -17.31 -0.89
CA ASN A 64 3.40 -15.96 -0.60
C ASN A 64 3.98 -15.36 0.70
N ILE A 65 4.55 -16.15 1.64
CA ILE A 65 5.06 -15.68 2.94
C ILE A 65 6.37 -14.91 2.79
N VAL A 66 7.28 -15.32 1.93
CA VAL A 66 8.58 -14.64 1.74
C VAL A 66 8.36 -13.23 1.24
N ASP A 67 7.51 -13.03 0.24
CA ASP A 67 7.13 -11.69 -0.25
C ASP A 67 6.24 -10.93 0.74
N GLY A 68 5.45 -11.62 1.54
CA GLY A 68 4.58 -11.01 2.57
C GLY A 68 5.29 -10.55 3.84
N GLN A 69 6.57 -10.90 4.05
CA GLN A 69 7.43 -10.37 5.12
C GLN A 69 7.96 -8.97 4.80
N MET A 70 7.82 -8.52 3.56
CA MET A 70 8.14 -7.17 3.13
C MET A 70 7.44 -6.14 4.03
N THR A 71 8.17 -5.10 4.41
CA THR A 71 7.61 -3.97 5.17
C THR A 71 6.76 -3.06 4.29
N VAL A 72 5.91 -2.24 4.90
CA VAL A 72 5.13 -1.22 4.18
C VAL A 72 6.05 -0.26 3.42
N CYS A 73 7.21 0.11 4.00
CA CYS A 73 8.19 0.99 3.35
C CYS A 73 8.75 0.35 2.09
N GLU A 74 9.18 -0.91 2.18
CA GLU A 74 9.72 -1.67 1.03
C GLU A 74 8.68 -1.88 -0.07
N LEU A 75 7.41 -2.13 0.29
CA LEU A 75 6.32 -2.23 -0.68
C LEU A 75 6.12 -0.91 -1.44
N VAL A 76 6.12 0.23 -0.72
CA VAL A 76 5.99 1.55 -1.34
C VAL A 76 7.19 1.83 -2.26
N ASP A 77 8.40 1.50 -1.84
CA ASP A 77 9.60 1.68 -2.66
C ASP A 77 9.55 0.80 -3.93
N ARG A 78 9.09 -0.45 -3.81
CA ARG A 78 8.86 -1.35 -4.96
C ARG A 78 7.83 -0.75 -5.91
N TYR A 79 6.69 -0.28 -5.39
CA TYR A 79 5.65 0.36 -6.18
C TYR A 79 6.16 1.62 -6.91
N LEU A 80 6.92 2.49 -6.23
CA LEU A 80 7.43 3.71 -6.85
C LEU A 80 8.46 3.45 -7.94
N LYS A 81 9.24 2.37 -7.85
CA LYS A 81 10.15 1.91 -8.91
C LYS A 81 9.42 1.52 -10.20
N THR A 82 8.16 1.08 -10.13
CA THR A 82 7.35 0.77 -11.32
C THR A 82 6.81 2.02 -12.01
N LYS A 83 6.90 3.21 -11.38
CA LYS A 83 6.39 4.48 -11.91
C LYS A 83 7.44 5.16 -12.80
N THR A 84 7.38 4.88 -14.10
CA THR A 84 8.21 5.52 -15.12
C THR A 84 7.45 6.68 -15.77
N GLY A 85 8.16 7.66 -16.32
CA GLY A 85 7.56 8.77 -17.09
C GLY A 85 6.77 9.81 -16.27
N VAL A 86 6.84 9.79 -14.93
CA VAL A 86 6.14 10.78 -14.09
C VAL A 86 6.85 12.13 -14.07
N ARG A 87 6.05 13.21 -14.00
CA ARG A 87 6.57 14.58 -13.91
C ARG A 87 7.41 14.79 -12.66
N GLN A 88 8.37 15.73 -12.71
CA GLN A 88 9.25 16.02 -11.59
C GLN A 88 8.50 16.43 -10.31
N SER A 89 7.41 17.21 -10.44
CA SER A 89 6.55 17.58 -9.29
C SER A 89 5.93 16.36 -8.61
N THR A 90 5.49 15.36 -9.38
CA THR A 90 4.96 14.11 -8.85
C THR A 90 6.04 13.29 -8.13
N LYS A 91 7.28 13.26 -8.68
CA LYS A 91 8.41 12.60 -8.02
C LYS A 91 8.72 13.24 -6.66
N GLN A 92 8.68 14.58 -6.57
CA GLN A 92 8.86 15.27 -5.28
C GLN A 92 7.76 14.89 -4.26
N GLY A 93 6.51 14.75 -4.72
CA GLY A 93 5.42 14.24 -3.88
C GLY A 93 5.71 12.83 -3.34
N TYR A 94 6.21 11.93 -4.18
CA TYR A 94 6.60 10.57 -3.76
C TYR A 94 7.72 10.58 -2.73
N VAL A 95 8.78 11.38 -2.95
CA VAL A 95 9.88 11.54 -1.99
C VAL A 95 9.38 12.05 -0.64
N THR A 96 8.42 12.97 -0.65
CA THR A 96 7.81 13.49 0.60
C THR A 96 7.08 12.38 1.35
N VAL A 97 6.31 11.54 0.66
CA VAL A 97 5.62 10.39 1.27
C VAL A 97 6.62 9.36 1.81
N GLN A 98 7.68 9.04 1.06
CA GLN A 98 8.74 8.12 1.52
C GLN A 98 9.42 8.64 2.80
N ARG A 99 9.77 9.94 2.85
CA ARG A 99 10.39 10.56 4.03
C ARG A 99 9.48 10.54 5.25
N LEU A 100 8.17 10.71 5.05
CA LEU A 100 7.18 10.60 6.12
C LEU A 100 7.12 9.15 6.61
N LEU A 101 6.95 8.19 5.71
CA LEU A 101 6.86 6.77 6.06
C LEU A 101 8.12 6.28 6.79
N ALA A 102 9.31 6.71 6.39
CA ALA A 102 10.56 6.31 7.05
C ALA A 102 10.62 6.67 8.54
N LYS A 103 9.88 7.70 8.98
CA LYS A 103 9.78 8.13 10.38
C LYS A 103 8.71 7.37 11.17
N GLU A 104 7.77 6.73 10.48
CA GLU A 104 6.61 6.11 11.09
C GLU A 104 6.84 4.65 11.48
N THR A 105 6.44 4.29 12.69
CA THR A 105 6.48 2.89 13.15
C THR A 105 5.56 1.98 12.33
N PHE A 106 4.46 2.54 11.80
CA PHE A 106 3.56 1.86 10.89
C PHE A 106 4.27 1.31 9.64
N ALA A 107 5.22 2.07 9.08
CA ALA A 107 5.95 1.68 7.86
C ALA A 107 6.92 0.52 8.06
N LYS A 108 7.28 0.20 9.32
CA LYS A 108 8.12 -0.95 9.69
C LYS A 108 7.32 -2.25 9.86
N LYS A 109 5.98 -2.16 9.91
CA LYS A 109 5.12 -3.35 9.96
C LYS A 109 5.24 -4.15 8.67
N THR A 110 5.18 -5.48 8.78
CA THR A 110 5.06 -6.35 7.60
C THR A 110 3.69 -6.16 6.95
N ILE A 111 3.63 -6.13 5.62
CA ILE A 111 2.39 -5.85 4.88
C ILE A 111 1.25 -6.80 5.21
N ARG A 112 1.56 -8.07 5.52
CA ARG A 112 0.57 -9.07 5.95
C ARG A 112 0.00 -8.80 7.33
N SER A 113 0.75 -8.20 8.22
CA SER A 113 0.29 -7.86 9.56
C SER A 113 -0.62 -6.62 9.57
N VAL A 114 -0.63 -5.83 8.48
CA VAL A 114 -1.41 -4.60 8.38
C VAL A 114 -2.87 -4.91 8.10
N LYS A 115 -3.72 -4.71 9.12
CA LYS A 115 -5.18 -4.79 8.99
C LYS A 115 -5.75 -3.46 8.52
N THR A 116 -6.99 -3.48 8.00
CA THR A 116 -7.72 -2.25 7.63
C THR A 116 -7.88 -1.28 8.82
N SER A 117 -8.00 -1.80 10.05
CA SER A 117 -8.02 -0.99 11.27
C SER A 117 -6.70 -0.26 11.50
N ASP A 118 -5.55 -0.93 11.31
CA ASP A 118 -4.23 -0.31 11.44
C ASP A 118 -4.04 0.82 10.42
N ALA A 119 -4.47 0.58 9.18
CA ALA A 119 -4.42 1.59 8.12
C ALA A 119 -5.27 2.83 8.45
N LYS A 120 -6.48 2.62 9.00
CA LYS A 120 -7.34 3.72 9.45
C LYS A 120 -6.73 4.49 10.62
N LEU A 121 -6.26 3.78 11.65
CA LEU A 121 -5.61 4.38 12.83
C LEU A 121 -4.36 5.18 12.45
N PHE A 122 -3.57 4.68 11.51
CA PHE A 122 -2.42 5.42 10.98
C PHE A 122 -2.83 6.75 10.34
N LEU A 123 -3.87 6.78 9.50
CA LEU A 123 -4.34 8.01 8.88
C LEU A 123 -4.98 8.98 9.90
N ILE A 124 -5.69 8.46 10.90
CA ILE A 124 -6.24 9.26 12.01
C ILE A 124 -5.11 9.90 12.80
N LYS A 125 -4.07 9.15 13.15
CA LYS A 125 -2.87 9.67 13.81
C LYS A 125 -2.26 10.83 13.04
N LEU A 126 -2.08 10.69 11.72
CA LEU A 126 -1.53 11.76 10.87
C LEU A 126 -2.37 13.03 10.93
N GLN A 127 -3.70 12.93 11.08
CA GLN A 127 -4.57 14.10 11.20
C GLN A 127 -4.54 14.69 12.59
N GLN A 128 -4.71 13.86 13.63
CA GLN A 128 -4.93 14.32 14.99
C GLN A 128 -3.63 14.67 15.74
N GLU A 129 -2.58 13.85 15.57
CA GLU A 129 -1.31 14.04 16.27
C GLU A 129 -0.32 14.86 15.44
N ASP A 130 -0.20 14.57 14.15
CA ASP A 130 0.78 15.25 13.28
C ASP A 130 0.21 16.49 12.57
N GLY A 131 -1.07 16.83 12.80
CA GLY A 131 -1.73 18.01 12.24
C GLY A 131 -1.77 18.07 10.71
N LYS A 132 -1.77 16.90 10.02
CA LYS A 132 -1.84 16.86 8.56
C LYS A 132 -3.25 17.16 8.08
N SER A 133 -3.38 18.07 7.10
CA SER A 133 -4.66 18.35 6.46
C SER A 133 -5.22 17.14 5.72
N TYR A 134 -6.53 17.08 5.57
CA TYR A 134 -7.22 16.04 4.79
C TYR A 134 -6.61 15.86 3.39
N SER A 135 -6.29 16.97 2.69
CA SER A 135 -5.67 16.95 1.37
C SER A 135 -4.29 16.28 1.37
N SER A 136 -3.47 16.55 2.40
CA SER A 136 -2.15 15.91 2.56
C SER A 136 -2.28 14.40 2.78
N ILE A 137 -3.24 13.99 3.63
CA ILE A 137 -3.50 12.57 3.90
C ILE A 137 -4.07 11.87 2.67
N HIS A 138 -4.92 12.56 1.90
CA HIS A 138 -5.40 12.05 0.61
C HIS A 138 -4.25 11.74 -0.35
N THR A 139 -3.22 12.62 -0.39
CA THR A 139 -2.01 12.41 -1.21
C THR A 139 -1.20 11.22 -0.70
N ILE A 140 -1.00 11.08 0.61
CA ILE A 140 -0.28 9.95 1.21
C ILE A 140 -0.99 8.63 0.89
N ARG A 141 -2.32 8.59 1.10
CA ARG A 141 -3.12 7.41 0.74
C ARG A 141 -3.12 7.13 -0.76
N GLY A 142 -3.02 8.18 -1.59
CA GLY A 142 -2.87 8.08 -3.05
C GLY A 142 -1.63 7.31 -3.49
N VAL A 143 -0.62 7.16 -2.62
CA VAL A 143 0.55 6.30 -2.81
C VAL A 143 0.35 4.93 -2.18
N LEU A 144 -0.14 4.88 -0.94
CA LEU A 144 -0.29 3.64 -0.17
C LEU A 144 -1.33 2.70 -0.80
N ARG A 145 -2.51 3.21 -1.17
CA ARG A 145 -3.58 2.39 -1.72
C ARG A 145 -3.18 1.64 -3.00
N PRO A 146 -2.58 2.28 -4.01
CA PRO A 146 -2.13 1.55 -5.20
C PRO A 146 -0.95 0.61 -4.92
N ALA A 147 -0.05 0.93 -3.97
CA ALA A 147 1.02 0.03 -3.56
C ALA A 147 0.46 -1.26 -2.95
N PHE A 148 -0.52 -1.16 -2.04
CA PHE A 148 -1.21 -2.32 -1.49
C PHE A 148 -2.08 -3.04 -2.54
N GLN A 149 -2.61 -2.32 -3.53
CA GLN A 149 -3.32 -2.96 -4.63
C GLN A 149 -2.38 -3.81 -5.49
N MET A 150 -1.19 -3.31 -5.81
CA MET A 150 -0.16 -4.08 -6.51
C MET A 150 0.18 -5.38 -5.74
N ALA A 151 0.28 -5.32 -4.41
CA ALA A 151 0.52 -6.54 -3.61
C ALA A 151 -0.67 -7.52 -3.64
N VAL A 152 -1.90 -7.04 -3.85
CA VAL A 152 -3.07 -7.91 -4.07
C VAL A 152 -3.05 -8.48 -5.48
N ASP A 153 -2.71 -7.68 -6.49
CA ASP A 153 -2.64 -8.11 -7.89
C ASP A 153 -1.48 -9.10 -8.12
N ASP A 154 -0.42 -9.03 -7.30
CA ASP A 154 0.71 -9.97 -7.25
C ASP A 154 0.43 -11.20 -6.34
N ASP A 155 -0.81 -11.41 -5.87
CA ASP A 155 -1.23 -12.50 -4.97
C ASP A 155 -0.49 -12.58 -3.62
N ILE A 156 0.22 -11.51 -3.22
CA ILE A 156 0.93 -11.42 -1.94
C ILE A 156 -0.04 -11.16 -0.79
N LEU A 157 -1.10 -10.38 -1.06
CA LEU A 157 -2.17 -10.04 -0.11
C LEU A 157 -3.53 -10.45 -0.67
N VAL A 158 -4.38 -10.97 0.20
CA VAL A 158 -5.77 -11.31 -0.15
C VAL A 158 -6.65 -10.07 -0.31
N LYS A 159 -6.33 -8.98 0.41
CA LYS A 159 -7.17 -7.77 0.48
C LYS A 159 -6.33 -6.52 0.66
N ASN A 160 -6.75 -5.45 -0.01
CA ASN A 160 -6.13 -4.14 0.14
C ASN A 160 -6.57 -3.47 1.45
N SER A 161 -5.65 -3.31 2.40
CA SER A 161 -5.92 -2.68 3.70
C SER A 161 -6.29 -1.19 3.61
N PHE A 162 -5.99 -0.52 2.48
CA PHE A 162 -6.37 0.87 2.19
C PHE A 162 -7.59 0.99 1.25
N GLY A 163 -8.35 -0.09 1.04
CA GLY A 163 -9.50 -0.14 0.13
C GLY A 163 -10.77 0.61 0.60
N PHE A 164 -10.73 1.28 1.74
CA PHE A 164 -11.87 2.03 2.31
C PHE A 164 -11.96 3.47 1.77
N GLN A 165 -13.11 4.14 2.00
CA GLN A 165 -13.30 5.56 1.71
C GLN A 165 -12.84 6.43 2.88
N LEU A 166 -12.16 7.58 2.57
CA LEU A 166 -11.64 8.49 3.60
C LEU A 166 -12.74 9.25 4.34
N ALA A 167 -13.80 9.61 3.65
CA ALA A 167 -14.89 10.41 4.22
C ALA A 167 -15.54 9.82 5.48
N GLY A 168 -15.47 8.50 5.67
CA GLY A 168 -15.95 7.84 6.89
C GLY A 168 -14.89 7.65 7.98
N VAL A 169 -13.68 8.16 7.79
CA VAL A 169 -12.54 7.92 8.71
C VAL A 169 -11.93 9.23 9.22
N LEU A 170 -11.88 10.25 8.38
CA LEU A 170 -11.22 11.53 8.65
C LEU A 170 -12.21 12.68 8.51
N VAL A 171 -11.97 13.73 9.29
CA VAL A 171 -12.70 14.99 9.17
C VAL A 171 -12.18 15.72 7.94
N ASN A 172 -13.08 16.14 7.05
CA ASN A 172 -12.71 16.96 5.90
C ASN A 172 -12.59 18.43 6.33
N ASP A 173 -11.36 18.88 6.53
CA ASP A 173 -10.99 20.25 6.90
C ASP A 173 -10.71 21.13 5.66
N ALA A 174 -11.03 20.66 4.45
CA ALA A 174 -10.79 21.40 3.23
C ALA A 174 -11.70 22.62 3.16
N VAL A 175 -11.08 23.79 3.14
CA VAL A 175 -11.79 25.07 2.92
C VAL A 175 -12.17 25.17 1.45
N THR A 176 -13.47 25.36 1.19
CA THR A 176 -13.95 25.66 -0.15
C THR A 176 -13.45 27.05 -0.56
N ARG A 177 -12.68 27.09 -1.63
CA ARG A 177 -12.20 28.37 -2.18
C ARG A 177 -13.31 28.99 -3.02
N GLU A 178 -13.71 30.18 -2.64
CA GLU A 178 -14.65 30.99 -3.43
C GLU A 178 -13.91 31.72 -4.54
N ALA A 179 -14.61 31.94 -5.65
CA ALA A 179 -14.09 32.77 -6.75
C ALA A 179 -14.01 34.23 -6.31
N ILE A 180 -12.91 34.88 -6.66
CA ILE A 180 -12.75 36.32 -6.42
C ILE A 180 -13.82 37.12 -7.20
N THR A 181 -14.49 38.08 -6.55
CA THR A 181 -15.46 38.94 -7.19
C THR A 181 -14.78 39.98 -8.10
N LYS A 182 -15.52 40.53 -9.06
CA LYS A 182 -14.98 41.57 -9.94
C LYS A 182 -14.47 42.81 -9.19
N ASP A 183 -15.10 43.16 -8.08
CA ASP A 183 -14.68 44.32 -7.29
C ASP A 183 -13.41 44.01 -6.46
N GLN A 184 -13.31 42.81 -5.93
CA GLN A 184 -12.07 42.34 -5.28
C GLN A 184 -10.91 42.28 -6.28
N MET A 185 -11.16 41.79 -7.51
CA MET A 185 -10.16 41.74 -8.59
C MET A 185 -9.68 43.18 -8.94
N ARG A 186 -10.59 44.13 -9.10
CA ARG A 186 -10.24 45.55 -9.41
C ARG A 186 -9.39 46.15 -8.28
N LYS A 187 -9.80 45.97 -7.03
CA LYS A 187 -9.04 46.45 -5.86
C LYS A 187 -7.64 45.83 -5.78
N PHE A 188 -7.56 44.53 -6.06
CA PHE A 188 -6.28 43.83 -6.06
C PHE A 188 -5.36 44.29 -7.18
N LEU A 189 -5.88 44.43 -8.42
CA LEU A 189 -5.11 44.96 -9.56
C LEU A 189 -4.62 46.36 -9.31
N LYS A 190 -5.47 47.24 -8.73
CA LYS A 190 -5.06 48.59 -8.35
C LYS A 190 -3.93 48.56 -7.29
N PHE A 191 -4.06 47.74 -6.27
CA PHE A 191 -2.99 47.54 -5.26
C PHE A 191 -1.68 47.13 -5.92
N VAL A 192 -1.71 46.10 -6.78
CA VAL A 192 -0.49 45.61 -7.45
C VAL A 192 0.13 46.69 -8.36
N HIS A 193 -0.70 47.50 -9.02
CA HIS A 193 -0.22 48.57 -9.88
C HIS A 193 0.47 49.70 -9.08
N ASP A 194 -0.10 50.10 -7.94
CA ASP A 194 0.31 51.27 -7.18
C ASP A 194 1.46 50.94 -6.16
N ASP A 195 1.69 49.65 -5.89
CA ASP A 195 2.70 49.21 -4.89
C ASP A 195 4.13 49.20 -5.47
N VAL A 196 5.08 49.78 -4.74
CA VAL A 196 6.48 49.92 -5.19
C VAL A 196 7.18 48.58 -5.42
N VAL A 197 6.80 47.54 -4.69
CA VAL A 197 7.41 46.21 -4.80
C VAL A 197 6.71 45.35 -5.85
N TYR A 198 5.38 45.39 -5.89
CA TYR A 198 4.58 44.48 -6.71
C TYR A 198 4.25 45.02 -8.11
N CYS A 199 4.44 46.31 -8.40
CA CYS A 199 4.14 46.92 -9.72
C CYS A 199 4.81 46.21 -10.89
N LYS A 200 6.02 45.68 -10.69
CA LYS A 200 6.76 44.88 -11.69
C LYS A 200 6.06 43.57 -12.11
N TYR A 201 5.09 43.11 -11.36
CA TYR A 201 4.32 41.89 -11.67
C TYR A 201 2.91 42.24 -12.23
N TYR A 202 2.55 43.53 -12.36
CA TYR A 202 1.23 43.96 -12.73
C TYR A 202 0.77 43.34 -14.04
N GLU A 203 1.61 43.41 -15.09
CA GLU A 203 1.26 42.88 -16.43
C GLU A 203 0.97 41.37 -16.38
N VAL A 204 1.81 40.60 -15.64
CA VAL A 204 1.63 39.16 -15.47
C VAL A 204 0.32 38.86 -14.76
N VAL A 205 0.08 39.55 -13.65
CA VAL A 205 -1.15 39.36 -12.84
C VAL A 205 -2.37 39.75 -13.65
N TYR A 206 -2.33 40.86 -14.40
CA TYR A 206 -3.40 41.30 -15.27
C TYR A 206 -3.75 40.26 -16.34
N ILE A 207 -2.77 39.72 -17.04
CA ILE A 207 -2.93 38.67 -18.06
C ILE A 207 -3.57 37.41 -17.42
N LEU A 208 -3.05 36.95 -16.28
CA LEU A 208 -3.56 35.75 -15.60
C LEU A 208 -5.03 35.92 -15.20
N PHE A 209 -5.46 37.10 -14.69
CA PHE A 209 -6.84 37.34 -14.32
C PHE A 209 -7.79 37.39 -15.53
N HIS A 210 -7.33 37.94 -16.65
CA HIS A 210 -8.18 38.11 -17.83
C HIS A 210 -8.24 36.89 -18.75
N THR A 211 -7.21 36.03 -18.70
CA THR A 211 -7.16 34.85 -19.54
C THR A 211 -7.51 33.54 -18.78
N GLY A 212 -7.42 33.57 -17.45
CA GLY A 212 -7.60 32.34 -16.63
C GLY A 212 -6.47 31.31 -16.79
N MET A 213 -5.38 31.63 -17.45
CA MET A 213 -4.22 30.75 -17.60
C MET A 213 -3.59 30.42 -16.26
N ARG A 214 -3.06 29.20 -16.14
CA ARG A 214 -2.20 28.85 -15.01
C ARG A 214 -0.83 29.47 -15.18
N ILE A 215 -0.16 29.80 -14.08
CA ILE A 215 1.18 30.39 -14.11
C ILE A 215 2.19 29.55 -14.94
N SER A 216 2.07 28.23 -14.91
CA SER A 216 2.91 27.34 -15.71
C SER A 216 2.64 27.41 -17.22
N GLU A 217 1.41 27.68 -17.60
CA GLU A 217 0.99 27.90 -19.00
C GLU A 217 1.50 29.24 -19.48
N PHE A 218 1.36 30.28 -18.64
CA PHE A 218 1.91 31.61 -18.93
C PHE A 218 3.43 31.57 -19.12
N CYS A 219 4.19 30.91 -18.22
CA CYS A 219 5.64 30.75 -18.34
C CYS A 219 6.07 29.93 -19.57
N GLY A 220 5.17 29.14 -20.14
CA GLY A 220 5.42 28.34 -21.36
C GLY A 220 5.06 29.05 -22.65
N LEU A 221 4.51 30.29 -22.61
CA LEU A 221 4.20 31.05 -23.81
C LEU A 221 5.47 31.41 -24.59
N THR A 222 5.43 31.15 -25.89
CA THR A 222 6.49 31.51 -26.84
C THR A 222 5.89 32.36 -27.95
N LEU A 223 6.59 33.39 -28.36
CA LEU A 223 6.28 34.09 -29.59
C LEU A 223 6.67 33.20 -30.78
N LYS A 224 5.72 32.88 -31.63
CA LYS A 224 5.95 32.21 -32.91
C LYS A 224 5.97 33.24 -34.03
#